data_281aac7320739f0c64f35428a31e5db6
#
_entry.id   281aac7320739f0c64f35428a31e5db6
#
_cell.length_a   1.000
_cell.length_b   1.000
_cell.length_c   1.000
_cell.angle_alpha   90.00
_cell.angle_beta   90.00
_cell.angle_gamma   90.00
#
_symmetry.space_group_name_H-M   'P 1'
#
loop_
_entity.id
_entity.type
_entity.pdbx_description
1 polymer ?
#
loop_
_entity_poly.entity_id
_entity_poly.type
_entity_poly.pdbx_seq_one_letter_code
_entity_poly.pdbx_strand_id
1 'polypeptide(L)'
;MGYIRIMTETIYEYSHDKNQQLIEKRNISFEEVVSALENGQLLDIIEHPNKSKYPNQKMYVVQVNDYVYLVPFVEKNKQTVFLKTIFASRKAKKHYIQQ
;
A
#
# COMPACT_ATOMS: atom_id res chain seq x y z
N MET A 1 -2.16 -27.86 22.60
CA MET A 1 -2.10 -27.47 22.03
C MET A 1 -1.90 -26.75 21.60
N GLY A 2 -1.61 -27.09 21.74
CA GLY A 2 -1.24 -26.04 21.29
C GLY A 2 -2.18 -25.39 20.57
N TYR A 3 -2.12 -24.50 20.17
CA TYR A 3 -2.99 -23.88 19.47
C TYR A 3 -2.42 -23.63 18.18
N ILE A 4 -3.25 -23.38 17.24
CA ILE A 4 -2.87 -23.09 15.97
C ILE A 4 -2.96 -21.63 15.79
N ARG A 5 -1.83 -21.04 15.51
CA ARG A 5 -1.83 -19.75 15.15
C ARG A 5 -2.05 -19.69 13.72
N ILE A 6 -3.13 -19.20 13.29
CA ILE A 6 -3.36 -19.01 11.91
C ILE A 6 -2.87 -17.66 11.57
N MET A 7 -1.76 -17.64 10.89
CA MET A 7 -1.24 -16.43 10.41
C MET A 7 -1.75 -16.28 9.04
N THR A 8 -2.76 -15.50 8.88
CA THR A 8 -3.19 -15.18 7.56
C THR A 8 -2.27 -14.14 7.01
N GLU A 9 -1.24 -14.55 6.39
CA GLU A 9 -0.35 -13.62 5.73
C GLU A 9 -0.99 -13.12 4.48
N THR A 10 -0.98 -11.83 4.31
CA THR A 10 -1.47 -11.24 3.07
C THR A 10 -0.47 -11.46 1.97
N ILE A 11 -0.96 -11.87 0.82
CA ILE A 11 -0.15 -12.02 -0.38
C ILE A 11 -0.32 -10.76 -1.19
N TYR A 12 0.78 -10.08 -1.45
CA TYR A 12 0.76 -8.86 -2.24
C TYR A 12 1.24 -9.14 -3.65
N GLU A 13 0.43 -8.76 -4.62
CA GLU A 13 0.77 -8.90 -6.03
C GLU A 13 0.84 -7.53 -6.68
N TYR A 14 1.64 -7.41 -7.71
CA TYR A 14 1.76 -6.15 -8.44
C TYR A 14 2.39 -6.43 -9.79
N SER A 15 2.25 -5.48 -10.71
CA SER A 15 2.83 -5.61 -12.04
C SER A 15 4.33 -5.38 -11.98
N HIS A 16 5.10 -6.30 -12.53
CA HIS A 16 6.54 -6.16 -12.60
C HIS A 16 6.93 -4.93 -13.44
N ASP A 17 6.25 -4.74 -14.56
CA ASP A 17 6.53 -3.59 -15.42
C ASP A 17 6.23 -2.28 -14.71
N LYS A 18 5.11 -2.22 -13.99
CA LYS A 18 4.77 -1.03 -13.23
C LYS A 18 5.81 -0.75 -12.15
N ASN A 19 6.31 -1.81 -11.52
CA ASN A 19 7.33 -1.68 -10.49
C ASN A 19 8.59 -1.05 -11.06
N GLN A 20 9.02 -1.51 -12.23
CA GLN A 20 10.20 -0.95 -12.88
C GLN A 20 10.00 0.53 -13.22
N GLN A 21 8.83 0.89 -13.70
CA GLN A 21 8.52 2.28 -14.00
C GLN A 21 8.59 3.16 -12.74
N LEU A 22 8.06 2.65 -11.63
CA LEU A 22 8.08 3.40 -10.39
C LEU A 22 9.50 3.60 -9.88
N ILE A 23 10.32 2.56 -9.98
CA ILE A 23 11.72 2.66 -9.57
C ILE A 23 12.44 3.71 -10.40
N GLU A 24 12.25 3.68 -11.71
CA GLU A 24 12.95 4.59 -12.61
C GLU A 24 12.47 6.02 -12.49
N LYS A 25 11.16 6.21 -12.35
CA LYS A 25 10.59 7.56 -12.41
C LYS A 25 10.38 8.20 -11.05
N ARG A 26 10.19 7.40 -10.01
CA ARG A 26 9.85 7.92 -8.69
C ARG A 26 10.73 7.42 -7.58
N ASN A 27 11.68 6.56 -7.90
CA ASN A 27 12.63 6.02 -6.92
C ASN A 27 11.93 5.33 -5.75
N ILE A 28 10.84 4.62 -6.04
CA ILE A 28 10.11 3.86 -5.04
C ILE A 28 9.69 2.54 -5.68
N SER A 29 9.69 1.46 -4.91
CA SER A 29 9.32 0.15 -5.41
C SER A 29 8.19 -0.44 -4.61
N PHE A 30 7.46 -1.40 -5.22
CA PHE A 30 6.46 -2.15 -4.47
C PHE A 30 7.09 -2.98 -3.37
N GLU A 31 8.31 -3.46 -3.56
CA GLU A 31 9.01 -4.21 -2.50
C GLU A 31 9.17 -3.37 -1.24
N GLU A 32 9.51 -2.09 -1.40
CA GLU A 32 9.63 -1.19 -0.25
C GLU A 32 8.28 -0.99 0.44
N VAL A 33 7.22 -0.89 -0.35
CA VAL A 33 5.88 -0.74 0.21
C VAL A 33 5.47 -1.99 0.98
N VAL A 34 5.68 -3.17 0.39
CA VAL A 34 5.33 -4.43 1.04
C VAL A 34 6.11 -4.58 2.34
N SER A 35 7.40 -4.28 2.31
CA SER A 35 8.22 -4.34 3.51
C SER A 35 7.67 -3.41 4.59
N ALA A 36 7.29 -2.21 4.21
CA ALA A 36 6.72 -1.25 5.17
C ALA A 36 5.41 -1.77 5.75
N LEU A 37 4.54 -2.33 4.91
CA LEU A 37 3.28 -2.90 5.38
C LEU A 37 3.52 -4.04 6.36
N GLU A 38 4.50 -4.87 6.08
CA GLU A 38 4.81 -6.01 6.94
C GLU A 38 5.47 -5.60 8.25
N ASN A 39 6.05 -4.42 8.30
CA ASN A 39 6.74 -3.93 9.48
C ASN A 39 5.91 -2.92 10.27
N GLY A 40 4.60 -2.89 10.04
CA GLY A 40 3.72 -2.07 10.86
C GLY A 40 3.71 -0.61 10.49
N GLN A 41 4.11 -0.26 9.29
CA GLN A 41 4.13 1.13 8.86
C GLN A 41 2.85 1.56 8.13
N LEU A 42 1.81 0.75 8.20
CA LEU A 42 0.52 1.13 7.66
C LEU A 42 -0.11 2.16 8.59
N LEU A 43 -0.39 3.34 8.06
CA LEU A 43 -0.94 4.44 8.86
C LEU A 43 -2.47 4.47 8.78
N ASP A 44 -3.03 4.09 7.65
CA ASP A 44 -4.48 4.15 7.46
C ASP A 44 -4.86 3.38 6.20
N ILE A 45 -6.14 3.08 6.08
CA ILE A 45 -6.72 2.55 4.86
C ILE A 45 -7.91 3.45 4.54
N ILE A 46 -7.88 4.07 3.38
CA ILE A 46 -8.89 5.04 2.99
C ILE A 46 -9.54 4.63 1.67
N GLU A 47 -10.69 5.20 1.38
CA GLU A 47 -11.35 4.97 0.11
C GLU A 47 -10.73 5.85 -0.95
N HIS A 48 -10.77 5.40 -2.20
CA HIS A 48 -10.25 6.20 -3.30
C HIS A 48 -11.04 7.51 -3.38
N PRO A 49 -10.35 8.65 -3.52
CA PRO A 49 -11.06 9.94 -3.54
C PRO A 49 -12.04 10.07 -4.70
N ASN A 50 -11.76 9.42 -5.83
CA ASN A 50 -12.68 9.48 -6.97
C ASN A 50 -13.57 8.24 -6.95
N LYS A 51 -14.61 8.28 -6.12
CA LYS A 51 -15.49 7.15 -5.94
C LYS A 51 -16.34 6.84 -7.14
N SER A 52 -16.66 7.82 -7.96
CA SER A 52 -17.49 7.57 -9.13
C SER A 52 -16.74 6.75 -10.17
N LYS A 53 -15.43 6.94 -10.29
CA LYS A 53 -14.63 6.16 -11.21
C LYS A 53 -14.10 4.87 -10.58
N TYR A 54 -13.84 4.90 -9.28
CA TYR A 54 -13.23 3.77 -8.57
C TYR A 54 -14.05 3.45 -7.32
N PRO A 55 -15.31 2.97 -7.50
CA PRO A 55 -16.23 2.87 -6.37
C PRO A 55 -15.80 1.88 -5.29
N ASN A 56 -15.04 0.85 -5.66
CA ASN A 56 -14.63 -0.17 -4.71
C ASN A 56 -13.15 -0.19 -4.46
N GLN A 57 -12.43 0.86 -4.83
CA GLN A 57 -10.99 0.87 -4.68
C GLN A 57 -10.60 1.61 -3.42
N LYS A 58 -9.73 0.97 -2.65
CA LYS A 58 -9.19 1.56 -1.43
C LYS A 58 -7.72 1.84 -1.62
N MET A 59 -7.17 2.61 -0.70
CA MET A 59 -5.74 2.91 -0.71
C MET A 59 -5.15 2.70 0.66
N TYR A 60 -3.95 2.11 0.69
CA TYR A 60 -3.16 2.11 1.90
C TYR A 60 -2.46 3.46 2.03
N VAL A 61 -2.42 3.98 3.24
CA VAL A 61 -1.58 5.13 3.57
C VAL A 61 -0.40 4.54 4.33
N VAL A 62 0.77 4.57 3.74
CA VAL A 62 1.91 3.83 4.29
C VAL A 62 3.13 4.74 4.38
N GLN A 63 3.88 4.59 5.47
CA GLN A 63 5.12 5.31 5.65
C GLN A 63 6.28 4.46 5.18
N VAL A 64 7.06 4.98 4.25
CA VAL A 64 8.28 4.34 3.78
C VAL A 64 9.40 5.33 4.06
N ASN A 65 10.32 4.95 4.92
CA ASN A 65 11.35 5.84 5.44
C ASN A 65 10.67 7.01 6.14
N ASP A 66 10.92 8.24 5.72
CA ASP A 66 10.30 9.38 6.37
C ASP A 66 9.31 10.09 5.47
N TYR A 67 8.75 9.36 4.53
CA TYR A 67 7.76 9.92 3.63
C TYR A 67 6.49 9.06 3.63
N VAL A 68 5.36 9.62 3.20
CA VAL A 68 4.08 8.91 3.18
C VAL A 68 3.62 8.74 1.75
N TYR A 69 3.17 7.53 1.45
CA TYR A 69 2.72 7.17 0.12
C TYR A 69 1.30 6.63 0.17
N LEU A 70 0.57 6.86 -0.88
CA LEU A 70 -0.76 6.28 -1.08
C LEU A 70 -0.63 5.16 -2.10
N VAL A 71 -1.17 4.00 -1.77
CA VAL A 71 -1.02 2.82 -2.60
C VAL A 71 -2.41 2.24 -2.87
N PRO A 72 -3.02 2.60 -4.00
CA PRO A 72 -4.30 2.01 -4.38
C PRO A 72 -4.18 0.50 -4.55
N PHE A 73 -5.19 -0.21 -4.06
CA PHE A 73 -5.17 -1.66 -4.13
C PHE A 73 -6.58 -2.20 -4.35
N VAL A 74 -6.65 -3.43 -4.83
CA VAL A 74 -7.90 -4.17 -4.90
C VAL A 74 -7.69 -5.51 -4.24
N GLU A 75 -8.70 -5.98 -3.51
CA GLU A 75 -8.66 -7.29 -2.89
C GLU A 75 -9.13 -8.31 -3.90
N LYS A 76 -8.26 -9.26 -4.23
CA LYS A 76 -8.61 -10.30 -5.18
C LYS A 76 -9.35 -11.45 -4.48
N ASN A 77 -8.98 -11.72 -3.24
CA ASN A 77 -9.65 -12.68 -2.39
C ASN A 77 -9.24 -12.37 -0.95
N LYS A 78 -9.58 -13.24 -0.02
CA LYS A 78 -9.35 -12.97 1.41
C LYS A 78 -7.89 -12.80 1.76
N GLN A 79 -6.99 -13.37 0.98
CA GLN A 79 -5.56 -13.33 1.30
C GLN A 79 -4.75 -12.52 0.32
N THR A 80 -5.29 -12.24 -0.86
CA THR A 80 -4.50 -11.66 -1.94
C THR A 80 -4.95 -10.26 -2.28
N VAL A 81 -4.01 -9.34 -2.30
CA VAL A 81 -4.23 -7.94 -2.60
C VAL A 81 -3.36 -7.56 -3.78
N PHE A 82 -3.94 -6.89 -4.76
CA PHE A 82 -3.19 -6.40 -5.90
C PHE A 82 -2.93 -4.90 -5.72
N LEU A 83 -1.64 -4.54 -5.67
CA LEU A 83 -1.22 -3.15 -5.52
C LEU A 83 -1.14 -2.52 -6.90
N LYS A 84 -1.87 -1.41 -7.10
CA LYS A 84 -2.02 -0.83 -8.42
C LYS A 84 -0.89 0.11 -8.79
N THR A 85 -0.53 1.01 -7.89
CA THR A 85 0.53 1.98 -8.12
C THR A 85 0.94 2.59 -6.79
N ILE A 86 1.85 3.55 -6.82
CA ILE A 86 2.34 4.22 -5.61
C ILE A 86 2.42 5.71 -5.89
N PHE A 87 1.81 6.52 -5.02
CA PHE A 87 1.91 7.98 -5.12
C PHE A 87 2.54 8.53 -3.87
N ALA A 88 3.54 9.38 -4.00
CA ALA A 88 4.00 10.17 -2.87
C ALA A 88 2.94 11.21 -2.53
N SER A 89 2.67 11.42 -1.26
CA SER A 89 1.65 12.37 -0.85
C SER A 89 2.16 13.29 0.24
N ARG A 90 2.48 14.52 -0.14
CA ARG A 90 2.90 15.53 0.82
C ARG A 90 1.79 15.84 1.81
N LYS A 91 0.55 15.87 1.31
CA LYS A 91 -0.60 16.15 2.17
C LYS A 91 -0.77 15.06 3.23
N ALA A 92 -0.63 13.80 2.82
CA ALA A 92 -0.72 12.70 3.77
C ALA A 92 0.44 12.73 4.76
N LYS A 93 1.63 13.03 4.31
CA LYS A 93 2.78 13.15 5.20
C LYS A 93 2.49 14.21 6.28
N LYS A 94 1.98 15.35 5.86
CA LYS A 94 1.69 16.43 6.79
C LYS A 94 0.60 16.00 7.77
N HIS A 95 -0.41 15.29 7.30
CA HIS A 95 -1.53 14.89 8.13
C HIS A 95 -1.14 13.78 9.13
N TYR A 96 -0.36 12.81 8.70
CA TYR A 96 -0.11 11.62 9.50
C TYR A 96 1.18 11.64 10.30
N ILE A 97 2.21 12.32 9.84
CA ILE A 97 3.49 12.28 10.55
C ILE A 97 4.14 13.63 10.81
N GLN A 98 3.68 14.71 10.18
CA GLN A 98 4.17 16.03 10.48
C GLN A 98 3.05 16.80 11.12
N GLN A 99 3.07 16.90 12.40
CA GLN A 99 2.00 17.58 13.09
C GLN A 99 2.42 18.90 13.67
#